data_738c5696162337c0a886085536ff0232
#
_entry.id   738c5696162337c0a886085536ff0232
#
_cell.length_a   1.000
_cell.length_b   1.000
_cell.length_c   1.000
_cell.angle_alpha   90.00
_cell.angle_beta   90.00
_cell.angle_gamma   90.00
#
_symmetry.space_group_name_H-M   'P 1'
#
loop_
_entity.id
_entity.type
_entity.pdbx_description
1 polymer ?
#
loop_
_entity_poly.entity_id
_entity_poly.type
_entity_poly.pdbx_seq_one_letter_code
_entity_poly.pdbx_strand_id
1 'polypeptide(L)'
;WMFACPLVGEPAAAVELLGRVVERHRLELVGMLVGGVPAGGELHRLLLGVRGRGGFGARGEQEGTESCIIDLTGGGVDAWLSRRTRNFQRTARRARLPEGVALTDGLTLTPEDAFARILSIQSRSYKAKQDEDIFSISMYRSFYRSLLADVHASGELRLTIVSLDGVDLAYHFGFTRARHYRGYQMSFAEEARPFGLGTALQMQHLRRAESEGVTRYDMGMLAPYKARWCDRIERGVVVVLQ
;
A
#
# COMPACT_ATOMS: atom_id res chain seq x y z
N TRP A 1 12.90 0.02 1.57
CA TRP A 1 11.57 -0.44 1.20
C TRP A 1 11.28 -0.10 -0.26
N MET A 2 11.16 -1.10 -1.11
CA MET A 2 11.06 -0.90 -2.57
C MET A 2 9.67 -0.47 -3.07
N PHE A 3 8.67 -0.40 -2.21
CA PHE A 3 7.28 -0.14 -2.60
C PHE A 3 6.85 1.34 -2.53
N ALA A 4 7.65 2.18 -1.91
CA ALA A 4 7.40 3.61 -1.84
C ALA A 4 8.72 4.36 -1.76
N CYS A 5 8.81 5.49 -2.46
CA CYS A 5 9.99 6.34 -2.38
C CYS A 5 10.09 6.94 -0.97
N PRO A 6 11.25 6.84 -0.30
CA PRO A 6 11.46 7.48 1.00
C PRO A 6 11.62 9.01 0.89
N LEU A 7 11.89 9.52 -0.31
CA LEU A 7 12.02 10.95 -0.57
C LEU A 7 10.64 11.55 -0.78
N VAL A 8 10.21 12.41 0.13
CA VAL A 8 8.92 13.09 0.10
C VAL A 8 9.10 14.60 0.10
N GLY A 9 8.14 15.33 -0.45
CA GLY A 9 8.16 16.77 -0.55
C GLY A 9 8.49 17.27 -1.95
N GLU A 10 9.06 18.45 -2.02
CA GLU A 10 9.50 19.07 -3.28
C GLU A 10 10.70 18.28 -3.84
N PRO A 11 10.66 17.83 -5.11
CA PRO A 11 11.66 16.90 -5.65
C PRO A 11 13.09 17.42 -5.62
N ALA A 12 13.33 18.71 -5.91
CA ALA A 12 14.67 19.28 -5.89
C ALA A 12 15.22 19.35 -4.47
N ALA A 13 14.40 19.74 -3.48
CA ALA A 13 14.79 19.78 -2.08
C ALA A 13 15.08 18.36 -1.54
N ALA A 14 14.30 17.37 -1.96
CA ALA A 14 14.53 15.97 -1.59
C ALA A 14 15.86 15.44 -2.13
N VAL A 15 16.23 15.78 -3.37
CA VAL A 15 17.51 15.41 -3.98
C VAL A 15 18.68 16.16 -3.33
N GLU A 16 18.51 17.43 -2.99
CA GLU A 16 19.52 18.19 -2.23
C GLU A 16 19.78 17.57 -0.86
N LEU A 17 18.72 17.23 -0.12
CA LEU A 17 18.84 16.55 1.17
C LEU A 17 19.59 15.22 1.03
N LEU A 18 19.26 14.43 0.01
CA LEU A 18 19.97 13.20 -0.31
C LEU A 18 21.46 13.46 -0.54
N GLY A 19 21.81 14.49 -1.30
CA GLY A 19 23.19 14.90 -1.55
C GLY A 19 23.94 15.21 -0.24
N ARG A 20 23.29 15.92 0.69
CA ARG A 20 23.88 16.22 2.02
C ARG A 20 24.08 14.95 2.87
N VAL A 21 23.15 13.99 2.82
CA VAL A 21 23.29 12.70 3.50
C VAL A 21 24.49 11.93 2.95
N VAL A 22 24.61 11.85 1.62
CA VAL A 22 25.74 11.20 0.94
C VAL A 22 27.07 11.85 1.32
N GLU A 23 27.15 13.20 1.28
CA GLU A 23 28.37 13.92 1.66
C GLU A 23 28.78 13.64 3.13
N ARG A 24 27.81 13.63 4.04
CA ARG A 24 28.04 13.36 5.46
C ARG A 24 28.59 11.96 5.72
N HIS A 25 28.13 10.97 4.95
CA HIS A 25 28.49 9.57 5.13
C HIS A 25 29.40 9.01 4.03
N ARG A 26 30.05 9.87 3.27
CA ARG A 26 30.84 9.51 2.07
C ARG A 26 31.92 8.44 2.28
N LEU A 27 32.44 8.34 3.50
CA LEU A 27 33.47 7.34 3.86
C LEU A 27 32.87 5.97 4.19
N GLU A 28 31.57 5.90 4.45
CA GLU A 28 30.84 4.71 4.88
C GLU A 28 29.97 4.15 3.75
N LEU A 29 29.53 5.02 2.82
CA LEU A 29 28.62 4.65 1.73
C LEU A 29 29.39 4.17 0.50
N VAL A 30 29.20 2.92 0.13
CA VAL A 30 29.67 2.34 -1.13
C VAL A 30 28.68 2.63 -2.28
N GLY A 31 27.41 2.78 -1.93
CA GLY A 31 26.32 3.08 -2.86
C GLY A 31 24.98 3.21 -2.15
N MET A 32 23.98 3.67 -2.87
CA MET A 32 22.62 3.85 -2.37
C MET A 32 21.60 3.41 -3.42
N LEU A 33 20.57 2.73 -2.98
CA LEU A 33 19.41 2.37 -3.79
C LEU A 33 18.23 3.22 -3.36
N VAL A 34 17.68 4.03 -4.27
CA VAL A 34 16.47 4.82 -4.04
C VAL A 34 15.32 4.13 -4.76
N GLY A 35 14.56 3.32 -4.03
CA GLY A 35 13.45 2.54 -4.58
C GLY A 35 12.11 3.28 -4.55
N GLY A 36 11.13 2.77 -5.31
CA GLY A 36 9.76 3.29 -5.35
C GLY A 36 9.64 4.66 -6.02
N VAL A 37 10.63 5.10 -6.77
CA VAL A 37 10.62 6.37 -7.50
C VAL A 37 9.66 6.24 -8.67
N PRO A 38 8.67 7.16 -8.83
CA PRO A 38 7.76 7.12 -9.98
C PRO A 38 8.52 7.26 -11.30
N ALA A 39 8.42 6.27 -12.18
CA ALA A 39 9.10 6.28 -13.47
C ALA A 39 8.69 7.48 -14.32
N GLY A 40 9.67 8.15 -14.93
CA GLY A 40 9.47 9.33 -15.80
C GLY A 40 9.05 10.61 -15.07
N GLY A 41 8.88 10.57 -13.74
CA GLY A 41 8.55 11.74 -12.92
C GLY A 41 9.72 12.71 -12.76
N GLU A 42 9.46 13.87 -12.15
CA GLU A 42 10.48 14.90 -11.91
C GLU A 42 11.58 14.38 -10.99
N LEU A 43 11.21 13.77 -9.86
CA LEU A 43 12.17 13.17 -8.92
C LEU A 43 13.08 12.15 -9.63
N HIS A 44 12.52 11.32 -10.51
CA HIS A 44 13.29 10.34 -11.28
C HIS A 44 14.36 11.01 -12.15
N ARG A 45 13.97 12.04 -12.90
CA ARG A 45 14.92 12.80 -13.75
C ARG A 45 16.01 13.49 -12.93
N LEU A 46 15.63 14.09 -11.80
CA LEU A 46 16.59 14.74 -10.91
C LEU A 46 17.59 13.73 -10.30
N LEU A 47 17.11 12.57 -9.86
CA LEU A 47 17.97 11.51 -9.32
C LEU A 47 18.95 10.98 -10.37
N LEU A 48 18.50 10.76 -11.61
CA LEU A 48 19.41 10.36 -12.71
C LEU A 48 20.42 11.46 -13.06
N GLY A 49 20.09 12.72 -12.78
CA GLY A 49 20.98 13.86 -12.96
C GLY A 49 21.99 14.08 -11.84
N VAL A 50 21.90 13.34 -10.73
CA VAL A 50 22.82 13.52 -9.58
C VAL A 50 24.26 13.30 -10.02
N ARG A 51 25.10 14.32 -9.74
CA ARG A 51 26.54 14.28 -9.92
C ARG A 51 27.18 14.86 -8.65
N GLY A 52 27.73 14.01 -7.82
CA GLY A 52 28.39 14.40 -6.59
C GLY A 52 29.90 14.54 -6.73
N ARG A 53 30.53 15.11 -5.69
CA ARG A 53 31.98 15.19 -5.58
C ARG A 53 32.56 13.77 -5.43
N GLY A 54 33.76 13.56 -5.93
CA GLY A 54 34.45 12.25 -5.82
C GLY A 54 33.89 11.16 -6.73
N GLY A 55 33.09 11.52 -7.75
CA GLY A 55 32.54 10.56 -8.71
C GLY A 55 31.23 9.91 -8.30
N PHE A 56 30.70 10.21 -7.11
CA PHE A 56 29.37 9.72 -6.69
C PHE A 56 28.28 10.28 -7.60
N GLY A 57 27.40 9.45 -8.11
CA GLY A 57 26.32 9.86 -8.99
C GLY A 57 25.44 8.70 -9.44
N ALA A 58 24.46 9.01 -10.28
CA ALA A 58 23.60 7.98 -10.85
C ALA A 58 24.40 7.07 -11.79
N ARG A 59 24.31 5.77 -11.55
CA ARG A 59 24.91 4.70 -12.39
C ARG A 59 23.88 4.04 -13.29
N GLY A 60 22.61 4.17 -12.97
CA GLY A 60 21.51 3.59 -13.73
C GLY A 60 20.27 3.41 -12.91
N GLU A 61 19.34 2.69 -13.47
CA GLU A 61 18.09 2.32 -12.83
C GLU A 61 17.80 0.84 -13.03
N GLN A 62 16.99 0.30 -12.13
CA GLN A 62 16.44 -1.04 -12.22
C GLN A 62 14.91 -0.95 -12.18
N GLU A 63 14.26 -1.95 -12.76
CA GLU A 63 12.81 -2.09 -12.63
C GLU A 63 12.45 -2.21 -11.15
N GLY A 64 11.47 -1.41 -10.73
CA GLY A 64 10.88 -1.44 -9.41
C GLY A 64 9.53 -2.16 -9.44
N THR A 65 8.67 -1.77 -8.51
CA THR A 65 7.34 -2.37 -8.39
C THR A 65 6.30 -1.62 -9.21
N GLU A 66 5.34 -2.34 -9.77
CA GLU A 66 4.14 -1.78 -10.36
C GLU A 66 3.04 -1.66 -9.30
N SER A 67 2.34 -0.53 -9.28
CA SER A 67 1.20 -0.26 -8.40
C SER A 67 -0.11 -0.12 -9.19
N CYS A 68 -1.17 -0.71 -8.66
CA CYS A 68 -2.52 -0.62 -9.21
C CYS A 68 -3.23 0.61 -8.66
N ILE A 69 -3.55 1.57 -9.53
CA ILE A 69 -4.17 2.84 -9.16
C ILE A 69 -5.63 2.89 -9.64
N ILE A 70 -6.52 3.27 -8.73
CA ILE A 70 -7.90 3.63 -9.00
C ILE A 70 -8.02 5.15 -8.89
N ASP A 71 -8.58 5.77 -9.92
CA ASP A 71 -8.83 7.21 -9.98
C ASP A 71 -10.28 7.49 -9.58
N LEU A 72 -10.46 8.19 -8.47
CA LEU A 72 -11.77 8.60 -7.95
C LEU A 72 -12.10 10.07 -8.28
N THR A 73 -11.27 10.76 -9.04
CA THR A 73 -11.65 12.07 -9.60
C THR A 73 -12.81 11.91 -10.59
N GLY A 74 -13.63 12.90 -10.78
CA GLY A 74 -14.66 12.86 -11.82
C GLY A 74 -15.79 11.86 -11.59
N GLY A 75 -16.36 11.83 -10.38
CA GLY A 75 -17.61 11.09 -10.10
C GLY A 75 -17.45 9.85 -9.20
N GLY A 76 -16.32 9.72 -8.53
CA GLY A 76 -16.12 8.75 -7.45
C GLY A 76 -16.22 7.28 -7.86
N VAL A 77 -16.65 6.46 -6.90
CA VAL A 77 -16.71 4.98 -7.04
C VAL A 77 -17.72 4.53 -8.10
N ASP A 78 -18.84 5.22 -8.26
CA ASP A 78 -19.82 4.83 -9.26
C ASP A 78 -19.36 5.12 -10.68
N ALA A 79 -18.72 6.26 -10.91
CA ALA A 79 -18.10 6.57 -12.20
C ALA A 79 -16.94 5.61 -12.49
N TRP A 80 -16.10 5.32 -11.50
CA TRP A 80 -15.05 4.30 -11.64
C TRP A 80 -15.65 2.94 -11.99
N LEU A 81 -16.68 2.49 -11.28
CA LEU A 81 -17.31 1.18 -11.52
C LEU A 81 -17.92 1.09 -12.91
N SER A 82 -18.50 2.19 -13.43
CA SER A 82 -19.10 2.24 -14.76
C SER A 82 -18.09 1.96 -15.89
N ARG A 83 -16.80 2.26 -15.65
CA ARG A 83 -15.70 1.98 -16.59
C ARG A 83 -15.23 0.53 -16.60
N ARG A 84 -15.72 -0.29 -15.67
CA ARG A 84 -15.35 -1.72 -15.58
C ARG A 84 -16.19 -2.59 -16.50
N THR A 85 -15.75 -3.81 -16.76
CA THR A 85 -16.52 -4.80 -17.53
C THR A 85 -17.86 -5.10 -16.86
N ARG A 86 -18.88 -5.43 -17.64
CA ARG A 86 -20.23 -5.77 -17.12
C ARG A 86 -20.19 -6.90 -16.08
N ASN A 87 -19.33 -7.88 -16.28
CA ASN A 87 -19.16 -8.99 -15.33
C ASN A 87 -18.58 -8.50 -14.00
N PHE A 88 -17.55 -7.64 -14.05
CA PHE A 88 -16.96 -7.04 -12.85
C PHE A 88 -17.98 -6.18 -12.11
N GLN A 89 -18.72 -5.31 -12.82
CA GLN A 89 -19.77 -4.47 -12.23
C GLN A 89 -20.81 -5.32 -11.48
N ARG A 90 -21.28 -6.42 -12.11
CA ARG A 90 -22.24 -7.33 -11.48
C ARG A 90 -21.67 -7.96 -10.22
N THR A 91 -20.42 -8.42 -10.25
CA THR A 91 -19.73 -9.01 -9.10
C THR A 91 -19.57 -7.99 -7.97
N ALA A 92 -19.08 -6.79 -8.26
CA ALA A 92 -18.88 -5.72 -7.29
C ALA A 92 -20.19 -5.25 -6.63
N ARG A 93 -21.27 -5.10 -7.43
CA ARG A 93 -22.60 -4.71 -6.92
C ARG A 93 -23.25 -5.79 -6.04
N ARG A 94 -22.95 -7.05 -6.27
CA ARG A 94 -23.47 -8.19 -5.49
C ARG A 94 -22.62 -8.48 -4.25
N ALA A 95 -21.38 -8.01 -4.24
CA ALA A 95 -20.50 -8.22 -3.11
C ALA A 95 -21.08 -7.55 -1.84
N ARG A 96 -21.41 -8.37 -0.85
CA ARG A 96 -21.94 -7.97 0.45
C ARG A 96 -21.19 -8.71 1.52
N LEU A 97 -21.03 -8.08 2.67
CA LEU A 97 -20.62 -8.80 3.86
C LEU A 97 -21.79 -9.67 4.33
N PRO A 98 -21.53 -10.89 4.83
CA PRO A 98 -22.56 -11.73 5.39
C PRO A 98 -23.35 -11.05 6.52
N GLU A 99 -24.57 -11.47 6.75
CA GLU A 99 -25.32 -11.06 7.94
C GLU A 99 -24.62 -11.51 9.21
N GLY A 100 -24.77 -10.74 10.29
CA GLY A 100 -24.12 -11.00 11.58
C GLY A 100 -22.65 -10.63 11.66
N VAL A 101 -22.04 -10.15 10.56
CA VAL A 101 -20.63 -9.70 10.56
C VAL A 101 -20.50 -8.38 11.33
N ALA A 102 -19.56 -8.35 12.27
CA ALA A 102 -19.09 -7.14 12.93
C ALA A 102 -17.90 -6.54 12.20
N LEU A 103 -17.87 -5.20 12.11
CA LEU A 103 -16.74 -4.44 11.57
C LEU A 103 -16.09 -3.64 12.69
N THR A 104 -14.80 -3.84 12.86
CA THR A 104 -14.01 -3.05 13.81
C THR A 104 -13.10 -2.10 13.02
N ASP A 105 -13.20 -0.78 13.32
CA ASP A 105 -12.23 0.20 12.83
C ASP A 105 -10.96 0.12 13.66
N GLY A 106 -9.81 0.03 13.02
CA GLY A 106 -8.51 -0.06 13.68
C GLY A 106 -8.18 1.13 14.57
N LEU A 107 -8.75 2.32 14.30
CA LEU A 107 -8.57 3.50 15.15
C LEU A 107 -9.26 3.38 16.52
N THR A 108 -10.19 2.43 16.69
CA THR A 108 -10.84 2.17 17.98
C THR A 108 -10.08 1.18 18.86
N LEU A 109 -9.00 0.61 18.34
CA LEU A 109 -8.13 -0.33 19.03
C LEU A 109 -6.82 0.35 19.44
N THR A 110 -6.07 -0.27 20.34
CA THR A 110 -4.66 0.08 20.48
C THR A 110 -3.86 -0.41 19.26
N PRO A 111 -2.74 0.22 18.89
CA PRO A 111 -1.89 -0.28 17.79
C PRO A 111 -1.46 -1.74 17.98
N GLU A 112 -1.17 -2.12 19.22
CA GLU A 112 -0.77 -3.48 19.59
C GLU A 112 -1.90 -4.49 19.36
N ASP A 113 -3.12 -4.18 19.81
CA ASP A 113 -4.29 -5.05 19.63
C ASP A 113 -4.64 -5.17 18.16
N ALA A 114 -4.63 -4.05 17.43
CA ALA A 114 -4.87 -4.02 15.99
C ALA A 114 -3.88 -4.93 15.25
N PHE A 115 -2.58 -4.83 15.58
CA PHE A 115 -1.55 -5.64 14.94
C PHE A 115 -1.64 -7.12 15.35
N ALA A 116 -1.96 -7.42 16.60
CA ALA A 116 -2.16 -8.80 17.07
C ALA A 116 -3.32 -9.48 16.31
N ARG A 117 -4.43 -8.78 16.11
CA ARG A 117 -5.59 -9.28 15.34
C ARG A 117 -5.23 -9.50 13.87
N ILE A 118 -4.46 -8.60 13.23
CA ILE A 118 -3.92 -8.80 11.87
C ILE A 118 -3.10 -10.10 11.80
N LEU A 119 -2.17 -10.31 12.75
CA LEU A 119 -1.33 -11.51 12.78
C LEU A 119 -2.16 -12.79 12.99
N SER A 120 -3.18 -12.74 13.84
CA SER A 120 -4.09 -13.87 14.08
C SER A 120 -4.85 -14.27 12.81
N ILE A 121 -5.36 -13.33 12.03
CA ILE A 121 -6.01 -13.62 10.76
C ILE A 121 -5.00 -14.15 9.74
N GLN A 122 -3.85 -13.50 9.65
CA GLN A 122 -2.82 -13.84 8.68
C GLN A 122 -2.28 -15.26 8.87
N SER A 123 -2.07 -15.71 10.12
CA SER A 123 -1.60 -17.07 10.42
C SER A 123 -2.57 -18.16 9.97
N ARG A 124 -3.86 -17.85 9.81
CA ARG A 124 -4.90 -18.75 9.29
C ARG A 124 -5.20 -18.57 7.81
N SER A 125 -4.49 -17.67 7.12
CA SER A 125 -4.70 -17.41 5.69
C SER A 125 -3.99 -18.44 4.82
N TYR A 126 -4.40 -18.52 3.55
CA TYR A 126 -3.71 -19.35 2.54
C TYR A 126 -2.24 -18.93 2.36
N LYS A 127 -1.91 -17.64 2.57
CA LYS A 127 -0.54 -17.11 2.44
C LYS A 127 0.41 -17.75 3.45
N ALA A 128 -0.06 -17.96 4.68
CA ALA A 128 0.73 -18.64 5.70
C ALA A 128 1.01 -20.11 5.33
N LYS A 129 0.08 -20.77 4.62
CA LYS A 129 0.26 -22.16 4.18
C LYS A 129 1.19 -22.32 2.97
N GLN A 130 1.42 -21.26 2.18
CA GLN A 130 2.23 -21.26 0.97
C GLN A 130 3.60 -20.60 1.15
N ASP A 131 4.03 -20.40 2.40
CA ASP A 131 5.25 -19.63 2.75
C ASP A 131 5.29 -18.20 2.15
N GLU A 132 4.12 -17.65 1.80
CA GLU A 132 3.96 -16.28 1.31
C GLU A 132 3.62 -15.29 2.43
N ASP A 133 3.74 -15.71 3.69
CA ASP A 133 3.46 -14.85 4.83
C ASP A 133 4.59 -13.85 5.06
N ILE A 134 4.34 -12.62 4.65
CA ILE A 134 5.27 -11.51 4.87
C ILE A 134 5.62 -11.30 6.36
N PHE A 135 4.72 -11.66 7.28
CA PHE A 135 4.95 -11.51 8.71
C PHE A 135 5.78 -12.64 9.33
N SER A 136 6.10 -13.70 8.59
CA SER A 136 7.09 -14.69 9.02
C SER A 136 8.49 -14.09 9.12
N ILE A 137 8.77 -13.04 8.31
CA ILE A 137 10.04 -12.33 8.30
C ILE A 137 10.02 -11.22 9.35
N SER A 138 10.92 -11.31 10.34
CA SER A 138 10.98 -10.40 11.50
C SER A 138 11.12 -8.93 11.11
N MET A 139 11.91 -8.63 10.09
CA MET A 139 12.10 -7.26 9.57
C MET A 139 10.77 -6.66 9.06
N TYR A 140 10.00 -7.42 8.28
CA TYR A 140 8.70 -6.95 7.79
C TYR A 140 7.68 -6.84 8.92
N ARG A 141 7.69 -7.77 9.87
CA ARG A 141 6.84 -7.70 11.05
C ARG A 141 7.09 -6.43 11.86
N SER A 142 8.37 -6.10 12.12
CA SER A 142 8.76 -4.87 12.82
C SER A 142 8.37 -3.62 12.04
N PHE A 143 8.62 -3.60 10.74
CA PHE A 143 8.22 -2.50 9.86
C PHE A 143 6.71 -2.23 9.92
N TYR A 144 5.89 -3.26 9.73
CA TYR A 144 4.43 -3.10 9.73
C TYR A 144 3.87 -2.72 11.10
N ARG A 145 4.48 -3.19 12.19
CA ARG A 145 4.13 -2.75 13.54
C ARG A 145 4.38 -1.26 13.73
N SER A 146 5.56 -0.78 13.36
CA SER A 146 5.92 0.65 13.46
C SER A 146 5.04 1.50 12.55
N LEU A 147 4.86 1.10 11.29
CA LEU A 147 3.98 1.81 10.35
C LEU A 147 2.56 1.94 10.89
N LEU A 148 1.99 0.85 11.42
CA LEU A 148 0.64 0.86 11.98
C LEU A 148 0.55 1.83 13.16
N ALA A 149 1.51 1.82 14.07
CA ALA A 149 1.56 2.74 15.21
C ALA A 149 1.64 4.21 14.74
N ASP A 150 2.49 4.51 13.76
CA ASP A 150 2.67 5.87 13.24
C ASP A 150 1.39 6.40 12.58
N VAL A 151 0.76 5.61 11.70
CA VAL A 151 -0.46 6.03 11.01
C VAL A 151 -1.68 6.01 11.93
N HIS A 152 -1.66 5.23 13.00
CA HIS A 152 -2.67 5.29 14.06
C HIS A 152 -2.55 6.59 14.85
N ALA A 153 -1.34 6.93 15.31
CA ALA A 153 -1.08 8.16 16.07
C ALA A 153 -1.43 9.44 15.29
N SER A 154 -1.27 9.42 13.95
CA SER A 154 -1.66 10.54 13.08
C SER A 154 -3.14 10.53 12.68
N GLY A 155 -3.94 9.52 13.06
CA GLY A 155 -5.34 9.38 12.64
C GLY A 155 -5.53 8.99 11.17
N GLU A 156 -4.46 8.63 10.48
CA GLU A 156 -4.45 8.30 9.06
C GLU A 156 -4.73 6.83 8.78
N LEU A 157 -4.70 5.99 9.81
CA LEU A 157 -4.96 4.55 9.70
C LEU A 157 -6.34 4.28 9.07
N ARG A 158 -6.35 3.37 8.10
CA ARG A 158 -7.56 2.81 7.50
C ARG A 158 -7.45 1.29 7.58
N LEU A 159 -7.74 0.77 8.76
CA LEU A 159 -7.81 -0.66 9.03
C LEU A 159 -9.27 -1.02 9.32
N THR A 160 -9.77 -2.02 8.63
CA THR A 160 -11.04 -2.67 8.96
C THR A 160 -10.78 -4.13 9.25
N ILE A 161 -11.26 -4.61 10.37
CA ILE A 161 -11.27 -6.02 10.73
C ILE A 161 -12.70 -6.53 10.67
N VAL A 162 -12.89 -7.66 10.04
CA VAL A 162 -14.17 -8.35 9.86
C VAL A 162 -14.23 -9.54 10.80
N SER A 163 -15.24 -9.60 11.66
CA SER A 163 -15.45 -10.70 12.59
C SER A 163 -16.86 -11.28 12.44
N LEU A 164 -17.00 -12.57 12.64
CA LEU A 164 -18.28 -13.28 12.70
C LEU A 164 -18.27 -14.15 13.95
N ASP A 165 -19.33 -14.07 14.77
CA ASP A 165 -19.47 -14.80 16.02
C ASP A 165 -18.23 -14.67 16.93
N GLY A 166 -17.65 -13.46 16.99
CA GLY A 166 -16.48 -13.15 17.81
C GLY A 166 -15.13 -13.63 17.22
N VAL A 167 -15.13 -14.27 16.05
CA VAL A 167 -13.92 -14.74 15.36
C VAL A 167 -13.52 -13.79 14.27
N ASP A 168 -12.29 -13.28 14.30
CA ASP A 168 -11.73 -12.42 13.25
C ASP A 168 -11.47 -13.22 11.98
N LEU A 169 -12.07 -12.79 10.85
CA LEU A 169 -12.04 -13.54 9.59
C LEU A 169 -11.25 -12.85 8.49
N ALA A 170 -11.22 -11.52 8.46
CA ALA A 170 -10.50 -10.78 7.42
C ALA A 170 -10.05 -9.42 7.92
N TYR A 171 -9.06 -8.86 7.27
CA TYR A 171 -8.66 -7.47 7.47
C TYR A 171 -8.30 -6.79 6.15
N HIS A 172 -8.44 -5.47 6.14
CA HIS A 172 -7.93 -4.60 5.10
C HIS A 172 -7.18 -3.44 5.76
N PHE A 173 -5.89 -3.34 5.48
CA PHE A 173 -4.97 -2.38 6.09
C PHE A 173 -4.37 -1.44 5.05
N GLY A 174 -4.47 -0.17 5.31
CA GLY A 174 -3.86 0.92 4.58
C GLY A 174 -3.90 2.21 5.37
N PHE A 175 -3.59 3.32 4.74
CA PHE A 175 -3.74 4.65 5.33
C PHE A 175 -4.11 5.70 4.28
N THR A 176 -4.65 6.83 4.75
CA THR A 176 -5.00 7.97 3.89
C THR A 176 -4.20 9.20 4.31
N ARG A 177 -3.52 9.83 3.36
CA ARG A 177 -2.82 11.10 3.55
C ARG A 177 -3.04 12.00 2.33
N ALA A 178 -3.31 13.28 2.54
CA ALA A 178 -3.45 14.28 1.48
C ALA A 178 -4.36 13.81 0.32
N ARG A 179 -5.54 13.26 0.63
CA ARG A 179 -6.52 12.71 -0.34
C ARG A 179 -6.02 11.51 -1.16
N HIS A 180 -4.91 10.88 -0.74
CA HIS A 180 -4.40 9.66 -1.34
C HIS A 180 -4.53 8.52 -0.33
N TYR A 181 -5.13 7.42 -0.75
CA TYR A 181 -5.14 6.18 -0.01
C TYR A 181 -4.02 5.27 -0.52
N ARG A 182 -3.33 4.62 0.40
CA ARG A 182 -2.36 3.55 0.11
C ARG A 182 -2.74 2.28 0.84
N GLY A 183 -3.09 1.25 0.08
CA GLY A 183 -3.29 -0.11 0.60
C GLY A 183 -1.96 -0.84 0.79
N TYR A 184 -1.81 -1.48 1.94
CA TYR A 184 -0.63 -2.26 2.27
C TYR A 184 -0.91 -3.74 2.26
N GLN A 185 -1.88 -4.18 3.05
CA GLN A 185 -2.19 -5.59 3.20
C GLN A 185 -3.69 -5.82 3.30
N MET A 186 -4.12 -6.87 2.65
CA MET A 186 -5.45 -7.45 2.81
C MET A 186 -5.30 -8.97 2.86
N SER A 187 -5.93 -9.59 3.82
CA SER A 187 -5.98 -11.04 3.91
C SER A 187 -7.26 -11.50 4.59
N PHE A 188 -7.56 -12.76 4.45
CA PHE A 188 -8.66 -13.42 5.14
C PHE A 188 -8.24 -14.84 5.55
N ALA A 189 -8.80 -15.28 6.65
CA ALA A 189 -8.62 -16.65 7.14
C ALA A 189 -9.24 -17.65 6.15
N GLU A 190 -8.68 -18.84 6.04
CA GLU A 190 -9.10 -19.85 5.04
C GLU A 190 -10.58 -20.24 5.20
N GLU A 191 -11.06 -20.33 6.43
CA GLU A 191 -12.46 -20.59 6.76
C GLU A 191 -13.43 -19.52 6.25
N ALA A 192 -12.93 -18.32 5.98
CA ALA A 192 -13.71 -17.22 5.43
C ALA A 192 -13.85 -17.24 3.90
N ARG A 193 -13.16 -18.18 3.21
CA ARG A 193 -13.15 -18.28 1.76
C ARG A 193 -14.54 -18.38 1.12
N PRO A 194 -15.51 -19.15 1.67
CA PRO A 194 -16.85 -19.26 1.12
C PRO A 194 -17.63 -17.94 1.11
N PHE A 195 -17.28 -16.99 1.98
CA PHE A 195 -17.99 -15.73 2.12
C PHE A 195 -17.61 -14.65 1.09
N GLY A 196 -16.54 -14.86 0.30
CA GLY A 196 -16.11 -13.90 -0.71
C GLY A 196 -15.74 -12.50 -0.18
N LEU A 197 -15.24 -12.43 1.05
CA LEU A 197 -15.01 -11.19 1.80
C LEU A 197 -14.09 -10.20 1.07
N GLY A 198 -13.15 -10.68 0.26
CA GLY A 198 -12.16 -9.83 -0.40
C GLY A 198 -12.76 -8.74 -1.28
N THR A 199 -13.76 -9.08 -2.12
CA THR A 199 -14.42 -8.08 -2.99
C THR A 199 -15.31 -7.15 -2.18
N ALA A 200 -16.06 -7.68 -1.21
CA ALA A 200 -16.95 -6.87 -0.37
C ALA A 200 -16.17 -5.85 0.46
N LEU A 201 -15.10 -6.28 1.12
CA LEU A 201 -14.25 -5.43 1.93
C LEU A 201 -13.52 -4.38 1.09
N GLN A 202 -13.01 -4.76 -0.09
CA GLN A 202 -12.39 -3.81 -1.02
C GLN A 202 -13.39 -2.74 -1.50
N MET A 203 -14.63 -3.10 -1.83
CA MET A 203 -15.68 -2.15 -2.22
C MET A 203 -16.04 -1.22 -1.06
N GLN A 204 -16.12 -1.73 0.16
CA GLN A 204 -16.38 -0.93 1.35
C GLN A 204 -15.27 0.10 1.58
N HIS A 205 -14.00 -0.31 1.47
CA HIS A 205 -12.87 0.61 1.58
C HIS A 205 -12.86 1.69 0.50
N LEU A 206 -13.22 1.35 -0.73
CA LEU A 206 -13.37 2.34 -1.81
C LEU A 206 -14.46 3.37 -1.49
N ARG A 207 -15.62 2.93 -0.99
CA ARG A 207 -16.72 3.84 -0.59
C ARG A 207 -16.32 4.71 0.59
N ARG A 208 -15.63 4.17 1.57
CA ARG A 208 -15.06 4.94 2.69
C ARG A 208 -14.07 5.99 2.17
N ALA A 209 -13.14 5.61 1.31
CA ALA A 209 -12.17 6.51 0.72
C ALA A 209 -12.85 7.66 -0.06
N GLU A 210 -13.89 7.35 -0.84
CA GLU A 210 -14.70 8.35 -1.51
C GLU A 210 -15.34 9.35 -0.53
N SER A 211 -15.98 8.86 0.53
CA SER A 211 -16.62 9.71 1.55
C SER A 211 -15.63 10.59 2.32
N GLU A 212 -14.36 10.16 2.40
CA GLU A 212 -13.24 10.92 2.98
C GLU A 212 -12.58 11.87 1.96
N GLY A 213 -13.10 11.98 0.74
CA GLY A 213 -12.59 12.85 -0.30
C GLY A 213 -11.28 12.38 -0.94
N VAL A 214 -10.98 11.10 -0.85
CA VAL A 214 -9.83 10.49 -1.54
C VAL A 214 -10.03 10.56 -3.05
N THR A 215 -9.02 11.04 -3.75
CA THR A 215 -9.02 11.13 -5.21
C THR A 215 -8.15 10.07 -5.87
N ARG A 216 -7.12 9.57 -5.18
CA ARG A 216 -6.20 8.54 -5.66
C ARG A 216 -6.19 7.37 -4.69
N TYR A 217 -6.65 6.23 -5.16
CA TYR A 217 -6.68 5.00 -4.38
C TYR A 217 -5.65 4.01 -4.93
N ASP A 218 -4.56 3.84 -4.20
CA ASP A 218 -3.48 2.94 -4.55
C ASP A 218 -3.68 1.59 -3.85
N MET A 219 -3.94 0.55 -4.61
CA MET A 219 -4.13 -0.81 -4.09
C MET A 219 -2.81 -1.51 -3.72
N GLY A 220 -1.68 -0.82 -3.88
CA GLY A 220 -0.36 -1.39 -3.68
C GLY A 220 0.12 -2.20 -4.88
N MET A 221 1.11 -3.05 -4.65
CA MET A 221 1.77 -3.85 -5.68
C MET A 221 0.75 -4.58 -6.56
N LEU A 222 0.97 -4.50 -7.88
CA LEU A 222 0.14 -5.17 -8.87
C LEU A 222 0.18 -6.70 -8.66
N ALA A 223 -1.00 -7.28 -8.67
CA ALA A 223 -1.19 -8.74 -8.69
C ALA A 223 -2.27 -9.07 -9.74
N PRO A 224 -2.30 -10.28 -10.29
CA PRO A 224 -3.22 -10.62 -11.38
C PRO A 224 -4.68 -10.28 -11.10
N TYR A 225 -5.15 -10.52 -9.88
CA TYR A 225 -6.54 -10.20 -9.50
C TYR A 225 -6.82 -8.70 -9.41
N LYS A 226 -5.78 -7.86 -9.18
CA LYS A 226 -5.93 -6.40 -9.08
C LYS A 226 -6.06 -5.72 -10.44
N ALA A 227 -5.53 -6.31 -11.51
CA ALA A 227 -5.55 -5.72 -12.85
C ALA A 227 -6.95 -5.29 -13.31
N ARG A 228 -7.99 -6.04 -12.94
CA ARG A 228 -9.39 -5.69 -13.26
C ARG A 228 -9.95 -4.50 -12.46
N TRP A 229 -9.26 -4.08 -11.40
CA TRP A 229 -9.64 -2.92 -10.57
C TRP A 229 -8.99 -1.63 -11.06
N CYS A 230 -7.78 -1.71 -11.63
CA CYS A 230 -6.98 -0.55 -11.97
C CYS A 230 -7.62 0.30 -13.08
N ASP A 231 -7.51 1.63 -12.92
CA ASP A 231 -7.62 2.56 -14.05
C ASP A 231 -6.28 2.68 -14.78
N ARG A 232 -5.18 2.67 -14.01
CA ARG A 232 -3.82 2.70 -14.55
C ARG A 232 -2.85 1.94 -13.66
N ILE A 233 -1.75 1.52 -14.27
CA ILE A 233 -0.61 0.94 -13.57
C ILE A 233 0.46 2.02 -13.50
N GLU A 234 0.94 2.32 -12.31
CA GLU A 234 2.10 3.19 -12.10
C GLU A 234 3.33 2.34 -11.85
N ARG A 235 4.38 2.62 -12.61
CA ARG A 235 5.67 1.93 -12.50
C ARG A 235 6.59 2.72 -11.58
N GLY A 236 7.17 2.04 -10.63
CA GLY A 236 8.28 2.53 -9.86
C GLY A 236 9.61 2.02 -10.43
N VAL A 237 10.67 2.77 -10.18
CA VAL A 237 12.04 2.35 -10.48
C VAL A 237 12.89 2.41 -9.23
N VAL A 238 14.01 1.72 -9.26
CA VAL A 238 15.07 1.82 -8.26
C VAL A 238 16.23 2.54 -8.92
N VAL A 239 16.54 3.75 -8.47
CA VAL A 239 17.72 4.49 -8.95
C VAL A 239 18.94 4.06 -8.15
N VAL A 240 20.00 3.71 -8.85
CA VAL A 240 21.28 3.28 -8.29
C VAL A 240 22.23 4.47 -8.29
N LEU A 241 22.66 4.87 -7.10
CA LEU A 241 23.65 5.93 -6.88
C LEU A 241 24.92 5.30 -6.31
N GLN A 242 26.08 5.64 -6.89
CA GLN A 242 27.37 5.07 -6.48
C GLN A 242 28.53 6.02 -6.79
#